data_88e0b08109d486febe5de4321b262b31
#
_entry.id   88e0b08109d486febe5de4321b262b31
#
_cell.length_a   1.000
_cell.length_b   1.000
_cell.length_c   1.000
_cell.angle_alpha   90.00
_cell.angle_beta   90.00
_cell.angle_gamma   90.00
#
_symmetry.space_group_name_H-M   'P 1'
#
loop_
_entity.id
_entity.type
_entity.pdbx_description
1 polymer ?
#
loop_
_entity_poly.entity_id
_entity_poly.type
_entity_poly.pdbx_seq_one_letter_code
_entity_poly.pdbx_strand_id
1 'polypeptide(L)'
;MTDKVRIDTVDAHKSNETYLARQAEFESNVRSYPRKLPLAITKAEGVWITDADNKEYLDCLAGAGTLALGHNHPDVLKSIQNVITSGLPLHTLDLTTPLKDAFSEYLLSLLPGQGKEYCLQFTGPSGADAVEAALKLAKKVTGRSGIISFSGGYHGMTHGALSVTGNLSPKEAVDGMMPEVQFMPYPHEYRCPLGIGGEAGVKALTYYFENLINDVESGVRKPAAVKIGRAHV
;
A
#
# COMPACT_ATOMS: atom_id res chain seq x y z
N MET A 1 -38.64 -7.87 9.38
CA MET A 1 -38.24 -6.47 9.63
C MET A 1 -36.80 -6.49 10.03
N THR A 2 -35.92 -6.09 9.16
CA THR A 2 -34.50 -6.00 9.48
C THR A 2 -34.27 -4.71 10.23
N ASP A 3 -33.95 -4.78 11.50
CA ASP A 3 -33.47 -3.63 12.25
C ASP A 3 -32.25 -3.08 11.55
N LYS A 4 -32.39 -1.92 10.94
CA LYS A 4 -31.26 -1.23 10.31
C LYS A 4 -30.32 -0.83 11.43
N VAL A 5 -29.10 -1.33 11.38
CA VAL A 5 -28.02 -0.86 12.27
C VAL A 5 -27.87 0.64 12.02
N ARG A 6 -28.23 1.45 12.99
CA ARG A 6 -28.01 2.91 12.95
C ARG A 6 -26.70 3.20 13.67
N ILE A 7 -25.89 4.09 13.11
CA ILE A 7 -24.61 4.49 13.74
C ILE A 7 -24.85 5.14 15.11
N ASP A 8 -25.95 5.85 15.26
CA ASP A 8 -26.42 6.48 16.50
C ASP A 8 -26.86 5.47 17.58
N THR A 9 -27.05 4.19 17.23
CA THR A 9 -27.37 3.11 18.17
C THR A 9 -26.18 2.23 18.51
N VAL A 10 -24.97 2.56 17.99
CA VAL A 10 -23.76 1.84 18.37
C VAL A 10 -23.42 2.18 19.81
N ASP A 11 -23.52 1.18 20.68
CA ASP A 11 -23.14 1.30 22.10
C ASP A 11 -21.64 1.50 22.21
N ALA A 12 -21.24 2.76 22.38
CA ALA A 12 -19.84 3.18 22.49
C ALA A 12 -19.24 2.92 23.89
N HIS A 13 -20.00 2.29 24.80
CA HIS A 13 -19.59 2.12 26.20
C HIS A 13 -19.03 0.71 26.52
N LYS A 14 -18.75 -0.12 25.52
CA LYS A 14 -18.12 -1.41 25.74
C LYS A 14 -16.62 -1.25 25.90
N SER A 15 -16.01 -2.09 26.76
CA SER A 15 -14.56 -2.12 26.96
C SER A 15 -13.80 -2.64 25.73
N ASN A 16 -12.51 -2.38 25.67
CA ASN A 16 -11.59 -2.99 24.70
C ASN A 16 -11.77 -4.51 24.67
N GLU A 17 -11.78 -5.16 25.82
CA GLU A 17 -11.94 -6.61 25.94
C GLU A 17 -13.23 -7.09 25.23
N THR A 18 -14.35 -6.42 25.47
CA THR A 18 -15.63 -6.78 24.85
C THR A 18 -15.58 -6.67 23.32
N TYR A 19 -15.03 -5.56 22.78
CA TYR A 19 -14.92 -5.39 21.34
C TYR A 19 -13.98 -6.41 20.72
N LEU A 20 -12.85 -6.69 21.34
CA LEU A 20 -11.87 -7.64 20.83
C LEU A 20 -12.36 -9.09 20.89
N ALA A 21 -13.12 -9.46 21.92
CA ALA A 21 -13.78 -10.77 21.99
C ALA A 21 -14.78 -10.96 20.84
N ARG A 22 -15.63 -9.95 20.59
CA ARG A 22 -16.56 -9.97 19.44
C ARG A 22 -15.84 -9.99 18.10
N GLN A 23 -14.76 -9.24 17.97
CA GLN A 23 -13.93 -9.28 16.79
C GLN A 23 -13.33 -10.67 16.54
N ALA A 24 -12.89 -11.35 17.60
CA ALA A 24 -12.36 -12.71 17.50
C ALA A 24 -13.42 -13.74 17.12
N GLU A 25 -14.69 -13.51 17.50
CA GLU A 25 -15.81 -14.37 17.16
C GLU A 25 -16.30 -14.15 15.72
N PHE A 26 -16.40 -12.89 15.25
CA PHE A 26 -17.08 -12.55 14.02
C PHE A 26 -16.18 -12.32 12.82
N GLU A 27 -14.90 -11.99 13.05
CA GLU A 27 -13.97 -11.71 11.97
C GLU A 27 -12.99 -12.84 11.72
N SER A 28 -12.61 -13.00 10.47
CA SER A 28 -11.58 -13.96 10.07
C SER A 28 -10.26 -13.72 10.80
N ASN A 29 -9.49 -14.79 10.99
CA ASN A 29 -8.13 -14.74 11.52
C ASN A 29 -7.10 -14.16 10.54
N VAL A 30 -7.48 -13.93 9.29
CA VAL A 30 -6.62 -13.34 8.25
C VAL A 30 -6.51 -11.83 8.46
N ARG A 31 -5.65 -11.42 9.39
CA ARG A 31 -5.43 -10.02 9.79
C ARG A 31 -3.96 -9.75 10.07
N SER A 32 -3.50 -8.56 9.75
CA SER A 32 -2.10 -8.17 9.96
C SER A 32 -1.81 -7.72 11.40
N TYR A 33 -2.61 -6.81 11.95
CA TYR A 33 -2.28 -6.09 13.19
C TYR A 33 -3.14 -6.40 14.42
N PRO A 34 -4.43 -6.77 14.34
CA PRO A 34 -5.35 -6.71 15.47
C PRO A 34 -4.91 -7.50 16.72
N ARG A 35 -4.18 -8.59 16.54
CA ARG A 35 -3.69 -9.38 17.68
C ARG A 35 -2.43 -8.82 18.33
N LYS A 36 -1.66 -8.00 17.57
CA LYS A 36 -0.43 -7.36 18.07
C LYS A 36 -0.73 -6.00 18.69
N LEU A 37 -1.82 -5.37 18.25
CA LEU A 37 -2.33 -4.08 18.74
C LEU A 37 -3.76 -4.28 19.24
N PRO A 38 -3.96 -4.81 20.46
CA PRO A 38 -5.27 -5.18 20.98
C PRO A 38 -6.05 -3.93 21.44
N LEU A 39 -6.41 -3.07 20.52
CA LEU A 39 -7.09 -1.80 20.77
C LEU A 39 -8.40 -1.75 19.99
N ALA A 40 -9.48 -1.33 20.64
CA ALA A 40 -10.72 -0.92 20.00
C ALA A 40 -10.76 0.61 20.01
N ILE A 41 -10.47 1.24 18.87
CA ILE A 41 -10.36 2.69 18.76
C ILE A 41 -11.75 3.31 18.69
N THR A 42 -12.03 4.28 19.55
CA THR A 42 -13.32 5.00 19.62
C THR A 42 -13.19 6.43 19.14
N LYS A 43 -12.02 7.05 19.26
CA LYS A 43 -11.76 8.42 18.81
C LYS A 43 -10.36 8.53 18.23
N ALA A 44 -10.23 9.39 17.21
CA ALA A 44 -8.94 9.73 16.64
C ALA A 44 -8.94 11.19 16.17
N GLU A 45 -7.87 11.94 16.47
CA GLU A 45 -7.71 13.33 16.08
C GLU A 45 -6.23 13.70 15.94
N GLY A 46 -5.84 14.24 14.82
CA GLY A 46 -4.44 14.56 14.56
C GLY A 46 -3.55 13.32 14.68
N VAL A 47 -2.64 13.31 15.65
CA VAL A 47 -1.72 12.19 15.93
C VAL A 47 -2.17 11.32 17.12
N TRP A 48 -3.32 11.59 17.69
CA TRP A 48 -3.82 10.90 18.86
C TRP A 48 -4.97 9.96 18.53
N ILE A 49 -4.96 8.79 19.15
CA ILE A 49 -6.08 7.83 19.14
C ILE A 49 -6.48 7.51 20.56
N THR A 50 -7.77 7.30 20.78
CA THR A 50 -8.33 6.93 22.08
C THR A 50 -9.02 5.59 21.94
N ASP A 51 -8.75 4.67 22.85
CA ASP A 51 -9.39 3.36 22.87
C ASP A 51 -10.73 3.37 23.63
N ALA A 52 -11.41 2.21 23.66
CA ALA A 52 -12.70 2.06 24.32
C ALA A 52 -12.63 2.16 25.85
N ASP A 53 -11.46 2.03 26.45
CA ASP A 53 -11.22 2.21 27.88
C ASP A 53 -10.76 3.65 28.21
N ASN A 54 -10.87 4.59 27.23
CA ASN A 54 -10.49 6.00 27.30
C ASN A 54 -8.98 6.24 27.51
N LYS A 55 -8.14 5.30 27.11
CA LYS A 55 -6.71 5.48 27.10
C LYS A 55 -6.24 6.09 25.80
N GLU A 56 -5.38 7.11 25.89
CA GLU A 56 -4.82 7.81 24.73
C GLU A 56 -3.46 7.23 24.33
N TYR A 57 -3.22 7.21 23.02
CA TYR A 57 -1.98 6.73 22.40
C TYR A 57 -1.54 7.69 21.31
N LEU A 58 -0.22 7.87 21.18
CA LEU A 58 0.38 8.54 20.04
C LEU A 58 0.42 7.55 18.86
N ASP A 59 -0.28 7.86 17.78
CA ASP A 59 -0.30 7.00 16.59
C ASP A 59 0.94 7.23 15.71
N CYS A 60 1.96 6.40 15.92
CA CYS A 60 3.13 6.36 15.04
C CYS A 60 2.95 5.44 13.82
N LEU A 61 1.84 4.71 13.73
CA LEU A 61 1.52 3.87 12.57
C LEU A 61 0.93 4.67 11.40
N ALA A 62 0.15 5.71 11.73
CA ALA A 62 -0.44 6.67 10.77
C ALA A 62 -1.13 5.97 9.58
N GLY A 63 -1.91 4.90 9.86
CA GLY A 63 -2.57 4.11 8.82
C GLY A 63 -1.59 3.49 7.81
N ALA A 64 -0.42 3.05 8.27
CA ALA A 64 0.70 2.61 7.43
C ALA A 64 1.16 3.69 6.42
N GLY A 65 1.12 4.95 6.83
CA GLY A 65 1.56 6.12 6.06
C GLY A 65 0.48 6.76 5.18
N THR A 66 -0.78 6.33 5.30
CA THR A 66 -1.89 6.94 4.55
C THR A 66 -2.43 8.23 5.20
N LEU A 67 -2.18 8.42 6.49
CA LEU A 67 -2.67 9.56 7.28
C LEU A 67 -1.58 10.65 7.42
N ALA A 68 -1.04 11.11 6.30
CA ALA A 68 0.02 12.12 6.31
C ALA A 68 -0.37 13.45 6.99
N LEU A 69 -1.66 13.78 7.02
CA LEU A 69 -2.21 14.97 7.70
C LEU A 69 -2.76 14.66 9.10
N GLY A 70 -2.65 13.41 9.55
CA GLY A 70 -3.27 12.95 10.78
C GLY A 70 -4.72 12.51 10.61
N HIS A 71 -5.28 12.02 11.72
CA HIS A 71 -6.69 11.60 11.78
C HIS A 71 -7.63 12.81 11.73
N ASN A 72 -8.70 12.66 10.96
CA ASN A 72 -9.82 13.61 10.92
C ASN A 72 -9.39 15.07 10.67
N HIS A 73 -8.42 15.28 9.78
CA HIS A 73 -7.94 16.63 9.45
C HIS A 73 -9.13 17.50 9.00
N PRO A 74 -9.32 18.73 9.54
CA PRO A 74 -10.50 19.56 9.29
C PRO A 74 -10.76 19.82 7.81
N ASP A 75 -9.73 20.13 7.03
CA ASP A 75 -9.86 20.44 5.60
C ASP A 75 -10.27 19.19 4.80
N VAL A 76 -9.78 18.00 5.19
CA VAL A 76 -10.18 16.73 4.57
C VAL A 76 -11.64 16.44 4.85
N LEU A 77 -12.07 16.55 6.12
CA LEU A 77 -13.47 16.35 6.51
C LEU A 77 -14.41 17.33 5.79
N LYS A 78 -14.02 18.60 5.72
CA LYS A 78 -14.80 19.62 4.99
C LYS A 78 -14.92 19.28 3.51
N SER A 79 -13.85 18.82 2.87
CA SER A 79 -13.85 18.42 1.47
C SER A 79 -14.78 17.21 1.23
N ILE A 80 -14.73 16.21 2.10
CA ILE A 80 -15.63 15.04 2.04
C ILE A 80 -17.09 15.48 2.20
N GLN A 81 -17.40 16.32 3.18
CA GLN A 81 -18.76 16.83 3.41
C GLN A 81 -19.28 17.61 2.20
N ASN A 82 -18.45 18.47 1.59
CA ASN A 82 -18.80 19.19 0.39
C ASN A 82 -19.18 18.27 -0.77
N VAL A 83 -18.45 17.19 -0.97
CA VAL A 83 -18.77 16.20 -2.02
C VAL A 83 -20.07 15.48 -1.72
N ILE A 84 -20.28 15.02 -0.48
CA ILE A 84 -21.49 14.30 -0.07
C ILE A 84 -22.74 15.17 -0.27
N THR A 85 -22.65 16.47 0.00
CA THR A 85 -23.77 17.40 -0.10
C THR A 85 -23.96 18.04 -1.48
N SER A 86 -22.99 17.86 -2.40
CA SER A 86 -22.98 18.48 -3.73
C SER A 86 -23.96 17.88 -4.74
N GLY A 87 -24.47 16.67 -4.48
CA GLY A 87 -25.26 15.91 -5.45
C GLY A 87 -24.42 15.24 -6.56
N LEU A 88 -23.08 15.33 -6.49
CA LEU A 88 -22.21 14.58 -7.40
C LEU A 88 -22.34 13.07 -7.17
N PRO A 89 -22.26 12.26 -8.23
CA PRO A 89 -22.31 10.80 -8.07
C PRO A 89 -21.09 10.31 -7.28
N LEU A 90 -21.33 9.47 -6.27
CA LEU A 90 -20.28 8.88 -5.44
C LEU A 90 -19.64 7.65 -6.09
N HIS A 91 -20.25 7.11 -7.14
CA HIS A 91 -19.76 5.98 -7.91
C HIS A 91 -20.06 6.19 -9.39
N THR A 92 -19.04 6.09 -10.25
CA THR A 92 -19.14 6.42 -11.68
C THR A 92 -18.61 5.33 -12.61
N LEU A 93 -18.09 4.22 -12.08
CA LEU A 93 -17.30 3.27 -12.87
C LEU A 93 -16.19 3.99 -13.64
N ASP A 94 -16.18 3.84 -14.96
CA ASP A 94 -15.19 4.46 -15.84
C ASP A 94 -15.60 5.86 -16.35
N LEU A 95 -16.79 6.34 -15.96
CA LEU A 95 -17.25 7.67 -16.37
C LEU A 95 -16.47 8.76 -15.62
N THR A 96 -16.36 9.93 -16.26
CA THR A 96 -15.73 11.09 -15.66
C THR A 96 -16.72 11.98 -14.92
N THR A 97 -16.21 12.82 -14.02
CA THR A 97 -16.95 13.90 -13.36
C THR A 97 -16.08 15.15 -13.34
N PRO A 98 -16.67 16.34 -13.14
CA PRO A 98 -15.87 17.57 -13.00
C PRO A 98 -14.80 17.47 -11.88
N LEU A 99 -15.13 16.80 -10.78
CA LEU A 99 -14.18 16.60 -9.67
C LEU A 99 -13.02 15.68 -10.05
N LYS A 100 -13.32 14.58 -10.76
CA LYS A 100 -12.28 13.64 -11.25
C LYS A 100 -11.38 14.32 -12.28
N ASP A 101 -11.95 15.13 -13.16
CA ASP A 101 -11.23 15.91 -14.17
C ASP A 101 -10.28 16.91 -13.51
N ALA A 102 -10.78 17.77 -12.62
CA ALA A 102 -9.97 18.74 -11.87
C ALA A 102 -8.85 18.07 -11.05
N PHE A 103 -9.13 16.93 -10.42
CA PHE A 103 -8.11 16.16 -9.73
C PHE A 103 -7.02 15.65 -10.68
N SER A 104 -7.42 15.16 -11.86
CA SER A 104 -6.49 14.66 -12.87
C SER A 104 -5.58 15.76 -13.40
N GLU A 105 -6.14 16.92 -13.73
CA GLU A 105 -5.39 18.09 -14.15
C GLU A 105 -4.39 18.54 -13.09
N TYR A 106 -4.85 18.68 -11.84
CA TYR A 106 -4.00 19.07 -10.74
C TYR A 106 -2.85 18.08 -10.51
N LEU A 107 -3.15 16.78 -10.46
CA LEU A 107 -2.13 15.75 -10.23
C LEU A 107 -1.10 15.71 -11.37
N LEU A 108 -1.53 15.81 -12.62
CA LEU A 108 -0.64 15.86 -13.77
C LEU A 108 0.25 17.12 -13.73
N SER A 109 -0.27 18.26 -13.29
CA SER A 109 0.51 19.50 -13.19
C SER A 109 1.72 19.41 -12.24
N LEU A 110 1.69 18.48 -11.30
CA LEU A 110 2.80 18.22 -10.35
C LEU A 110 3.92 17.35 -10.94
N LEU A 111 3.69 16.74 -12.10
CA LEU A 111 4.67 15.87 -12.75
C LEU A 111 5.63 16.65 -13.65
N PRO A 112 6.82 16.11 -13.98
CA PRO A 112 7.75 16.74 -14.90
C PRO A 112 7.07 17.10 -16.23
N GLY A 113 7.45 18.24 -16.80
CA GLY A 113 6.83 18.74 -18.06
C GLY A 113 5.34 19.07 -17.93
N GLN A 114 4.86 19.34 -16.69
CA GLN A 114 3.45 19.57 -16.37
C GLN A 114 2.54 18.41 -16.81
N GLY A 115 3.06 17.21 -16.77
CA GLY A 115 2.31 16.00 -17.04
C GLY A 115 1.93 15.75 -18.50
N LYS A 116 2.47 16.52 -19.48
CA LYS A 116 2.09 16.42 -20.90
C LYS A 116 2.32 15.04 -21.53
N GLU A 117 3.27 14.28 -20.99
CA GLU A 117 3.63 12.93 -21.45
C GLU A 117 3.06 11.81 -20.57
N TYR A 118 2.19 12.16 -19.64
CA TYR A 118 1.65 11.21 -18.66
C TYR A 118 0.15 11.04 -18.83
N CYS A 119 -0.31 9.85 -18.50
CA CYS A 119 -1.73 9.52 -18.36
C CYS A 119 -1.98 8.89 -17.00
N LEU A 120 -3.11 9.21 -16.37
CA LEU A 120 -3.53 8.61 -15.12
C LEU A 120 -4.34 7.33 -15.38
N GLN A 121 -4.01 6.28 -14.65
CA GLN A 121 -4.83 5.08 -14.58
C GLN A 121 -5.41 4.98 -13.17
N PHE A 122 -6.72 5.16 -13.06
CA PHE A 122 -7.43 4.91 -11.80
C PHE A 122 -7.61 3.41 -11.62
N THR A 123 -7.32 2.93 -10.42
CA THR A 123 -7.44 1.53 -10.03
C THR A 123 -8.40 1.41 -8.85
N GLY A 124 -8.53 0.23 -8.27
CA GLY A 124 -9.18 0.05 -6.97
C GLY A 124 -8.50 0.89 -5.88
N PRO A 125 -9.14 1.07 -4.72
CA PRO A 125 -8.74 2.06 -3.70
C PRO A 125 -7.50 1.68 -2.90
N SER A 126 -6.79 0.61 -3.24
CA SER A 126 -5.60 0.17 -2.51
C SER A 126 -4.31 0.32 -3.32
N GLY A 127 -3.18 0.48 -2.61
CA GLY A 127 -1.86 0.46 -3.25
C GLY A 127 -1.55 -0.88 -3.93
N ALA A 128 -2.12 -1.99 -3.43
CA ALA A 128 -2.00 -3.30 -4.06
C ALA A 128 -2.64 -3.33 -5.45
N ASP A 129 -3.81 -2.71 -5.62
CA ASP A 129 -4.48 -2.61 -6.93
C ASP A 129 -3.64 -1.83 -7.93
N ALA A 130 -3.00 -0.74 -7.49
CA ALA A 130 -2.08 0.02 -8.33
C ALA A 130 -0.85 -0.80 -8.73
N VAL A 131 -0.31 -1.62 -7.82
CA VAL A 131 0.79 -2.54 -8.14
C VAL A 131 0.35 -3.59 -9.15
N GLU A 132 -0.82 -4.21 -8.98
CA GLU A 132 -1.37 -5.17 -9.96
C GLU A 132 -1.52 -4.55 -11.35
N ALA A 133 -2.04 -3.33 -11.43
CA ALA A 133 -2.18 -2.61 -12.69
C ALA A 133 -0.81 -2.33 -13.33
N ALA A 134 0.16 -1.88 -12.55
CA ALA A 134 1.51 -1.60 -13.01
C ALA A 134 2.23 -2.85 -13.53
N LEU A 135 2.12 -3.99 -12.83
CA LEU A 135 2.69 -5.26 -13.27
C LEU A 135 2.09 -5.73 -14.61
N LYS A 136 0.76 -5.64 -14.74
CA LYS A 136 0.07 -5.99 -16.00
C LYS A 136 0.47 -5.07 -17.13
N LEU A 137 0.53 -3.77 -16.89
CA LEU A 137 0.93 -2.77 -17.88
C LEU A 137 2.37 -3.02 -18.35
N ALA A 138 3.30 -3.21 -17.44
CA ALA A 138 4.71 -3.47 -17.75
C ALA A 138 4.86 -4.72 -18.65
N LYS A 139 4.20 -5.83 -18.28
CA LYS A 139 4.22 -7.06 -19.08
C LYS A 139 3.59 -6.86 -20.46
N LYS A 140 2.47 -6.15 -20.54
CA LYS A 140 1.78 -5.88 -21.81
C LYS A 140 2.63 -5.02 -22.75
N VAL A 141 3.24 -3.97 -22.26
CA VAL A 141 4.03 -3.02 -23.07
C VAL A 141 5.34 -3.63 -23.55
N THR A 142 6.00 -4.41 -22.68
CA THR A 142 7.33 -4.97 -22.99
C THR A 142 7.27 -6.34 -23.68
N GLY A 143 6.16 -7.04 -23.59
CA GLY A 143 6.05 -8.45 -24.01
C GLY A 143 6.86 -9.41 -23.12
N ARG A 144 7.34 -8.97 -21.95
CA ARG A 144 8.18 -9.74 -21.03
C ARG A 144 7.39 -10.15 -19.80
N SER A 145 7.78 -11.25 -19.15
CA SER A 145 7.10 -11.80 -17.98
C SER A 145 7.81 -11.53 -16.66
N GLY A 146 9.14 -11.42 -16.68
CA GLY A 146 9.97 -11.30 -15.48
C GLY A 146 9.82 -9.97 -14.75
N ILE A 147 9.84 -10.02 -13.43
CA ILE A 147 9.86 -8.83 -12.56
C ILE A 147 11.04 -8.94 -11.61
N ILE A 148 11.79 -7.86 -11.48
CA ILE A 148 12.79 -7.73 -10.43
C ILE A 148 12.18 -6.93 -9.27
N SER A 149 12.29 -7.48 -8.07
CA SER A 149 11.89 -6.85 -6.81
C SER A 149 13.06 -6.84 -5.83
N PHE A 150 12.90 -6.19 -4.68
CA PHE A 150 13.97 -6.07 -3.69
C PHE A 150 13.58 -6.70 -2.35
N SER A 151 14.57 -7.29 -1.68
CA SER A 151 14.44 -7.81 -0.32
C SER A 151 13.94 -6.71 0.63
N GLY A 152 13.02 -7.03 1.52
CA GLY A 152 12.41 -6.07 2.44
C GLY A 152 11.32 -5.19 1.81
N GLY A 153 11.12 -5.23 0.50
CA GLY A 153 10.06 -4.48 -0.17
C GLY A 153 8.67 -5.02 0.16
N TYR A 154 7.71 -4.14 0.47
CA TYR A 154 6.30 -4.48 0.62
C TYR A 154 5.50 -3.82 -0.51
N HIS A 155 4.66 -4.60 -1.17
CA HIS A 155 3.89 -4.15 -2.34
C HIS A 155 2.39 -4.39 -2.23
N GLY A 156 1.95 -5.12 -1.24
CA GLY A 156 0.55 -5.47 -1.01
C GLY A 156 0.35 -6.97 -0.80
N MET A 157 -0.91 -7.35 -0.59
CA MET A 157 -1.31 -8.72 -0.24
C MET A 157 -2.21 -9.38 -1.30
N THR A 158 -2.52 -8.70 -2.41
CA THR A 158 -3.14 -9.36 -3.57
C THR A 158 -2.12 -10.29 -4.23
N HIS A 159 -2.56 -11.27 -4.99
CA HIS A 159 -1.69 -12.38 -5.43
C HIS A 159 -0.44 -11.91 -6.20
N GLY A 160 -0.57 -11.00 -7.16
CA GLY A 160 0.56 -10.44 -7.88
C GLY A 160 1.42 -9.50 -7.03
N ALA A 161 0.79 -8.63 -6.21
CA ALA A 161 1.52 -7.75 -5.30
C ALA A 161 2.26 -8.54 -4.22
N LEU A 162 1.67 -9.62 -3.70
CA LEU A 162 2.32 -10.53 -2.75
C LEU A 162 3.50 -11.25 -3.40
N SER A 163 3.37 -11.65 -4.67
CA SER A 163 4.46 -12.30 -5.40
C SER A 163 5.74 -11.47 -5.43
N VAL A 164 5.62 -10.15 -5.55
CA VAL A 164 6.75 -9.21 -5.56
C VAL A 164 7.11 -8.64 -4.18
N THR A 165 6.34 -8.94 -3.13
CA THR A 165 6.62 -8.58 -1.73
C THR A 165 7.71 -9.47 -1.15
N GLY A 166 8.64 -8.91 -0.38
CA GLY A 166 9.77 -9.65 0.20
C GLY A 166 9.44 -10.53 1.42
N ASN A 167 8.27 -10.32 2.07
CA ASN A 167 7.86 -11.09 3.24
C ASN A 167 7.47 -12.52 2.86
N LEU A 168 8.08 -13.53 3.47
CA LEU A 168 7.85 -14.94 3.17
C LEU A 168 6.60 -15.51 3.85
N SER A 169 6.37 -15.18 5.12
CA SER A 169 5.28 -15.79 5.92
C SER A 169 3.90 -15.77 5.24
N PRO A 170 3.43 -14.65 4.62
CA PRO A 170 2.17 -14.68 3.91
C PRO A 170 2.20 -15.52 2.62
N LYS A 171 3.39 -15.71 2.02
CA LYS A 171 3.54 -16.53 0.80
C LYS A 171 3.48 -18.02 1.12
N GLU A 172 4.06 -18.43 2.25
CA GLU A 172 4.06 -19.82 2.72
C GLU A 172 2.64 -20.35 3.00
N ALA A 173 1.71 -19.43 3.31
CA ALA A 173 0.31 -19.76 3.50
C ALA A 173 -0.47 -19.97 2.20
N VAL A 174 0.10 -19.60 1.05
CA VAL A 174 -0.57 -19.61 -0.26
C VAL A 174 0.40 -20.08 -1.33
N ASP A 175 0.13 -21.21 -1.93
CA ASP A 175 0.91 -21.69 -3.06
C ASP A 175 0.59 -20.95 -4.37
N GLY A 176 1.46 -21.13 -5.39
CA GLY A 176 1.20 -20.65 -6.74
C GLY A 176 1.46 -19.18 -6.95
N MET A 177 2.47 -18.62 -6.28
CA MET A 177 2.92 -17.23 -6.53
C MET A 177 3.25 -17.03 -8.02
N MET A 178 3.15 -15.78 -8.47
CA MET A 178 3.49 -15.40 -9.85
C MET A 178 4.93 -15.84 -10.17
N PRO A 179 5.15 -16.58 -11.26
CA PRO A 179 6.48 -17.01 -11.65
C PRO A 179 7.36 -15.85 -12.13
N GLU A 180 8.65 -16.11 -12.26
CA GLU A 180 9.64 -15.18 -12.81
C GLU A 180 9.78 -13.86 -12.02
N VAL A 181 9.65 -13.93 -10.70
CA VAL A 181 10.01 -12.84 -9.79
C VAL A 181 11.41 -13.11 -9.25
N GLN A 182 12.33 -12.21 -9.59
CA GLN A 182 13.70 -12.23 -9.08
C GLN A 182 13.85 -11.22 -7.96
N PHE A 183 14.27 -11.68 -6.77
CA PHE A 183 14.58 -10.79 -5.66
C PHE A 183 16.05 -10.39 -5.66
N MET A 184 16.29 -9.09 -5.51
CA MET A 184 17.60 -8.49 -5.37
C MET A 184 17.79 -7.97 -3.94
N PRO A 185 19.01 -8.01 -3.39
CA PRO A 185 19.28 -7.28 -2.16
C PRO A 185 19.14 -5.78 -2.40
N TYR A 186 18.46 -5.09 -1.47
CA TYR A 186 18.33 -3.63 -1.55
C TYR A 186 19.68 -2.96 -1.15
N PRO A 187 20.21 -2.00 -1.93
CA PRO A 187 21.42 -1.30 -1.58
C PRO A 187 21.18 -0.38 -0.38
N HIS A 188 21.74 -0.74 0.75
CA HIS A 188 21.58 -0.01 2.00
C HIS A 188 22.97 0.31 2.57
N GLU A 189 23.33 1.58 2.70
CA GLU A 189 24.65 2.00 3.15
C GLU A 189 24.95 1.55 4.59
N TYR A 190 23.99 1.76 5.50
CA TYR A 190 24.15 1.44 6.92
C TYR A 190 24.12 -0.06 7.21
N ARG A 191 23.22 -0.80 6.56
CA ARG A 191 23.08 -2.26 6.71
C ARG A 191 23.29 -2.95 5.37
N CYS A 192 24.48 -2.74 4.80
CA CYS A 192 24.82 -3.30 3.51
C CYS A 192 24.68 -4.82 3.49
N PRO A 193 23.88 -5.41 2.60
CA PRO A 193 23.68 -6.86 2.54
C PRO A 193 24.94 -7.64 2.15
N LEU A 194 25.95 -6.96 1.60
CA LEU A 194 27.27 -7.55 1.29
C LEU A 194 28.27 -7.41 2.44
N GLY A 195 27.90 -6.76 3.55
CA GLY A 195 28.82 -6.51 4.66
C GLY A 195 29.94 -5.48 4.39
N ILE A 196 29.92 -4.82 3.21
CA ILE A 196 30.94 -3.84 2.81
C ILE A 196 30.63 -2.47 3.42
N GLY A 197 29.33 -2.06 3.40
CA GLY A 197 28.86 -0.76 3.86
C GLY A 197 29.19 0.41 2.93
N GLY A 198 28.62 1.57 3.23
CA GLY A 198 28.85 2.82 2.54
C GLY A 198 28.70 2.77 1.01
N GLU A 199 29.29 3.75 0.34
CA GLU A 199 29.23 3.89 -1.12
C GLU A 199 29.81 2.67 -1.87
N ALA A 200 30.82 2.01 -1.30
CA ALA A 200 31.43 0.83 -1.90
C ALA A 200 30.44 -0.34 -2.01
N GLY A 201 29.61 -0.53 -0.97
CA GLY A 201 28.55 -1.53 -0.99
C GLY A 201 27.47 -1.23 -2.02
N VAL A 202 27.08 0.03 -2.16
CA VAL A 202 26.10 0.46 -3.19
C VAL A 202 26.66 0.22 -4.58
N LYS A 203 27.92 0.61 -4.85
CA LYS A 203 28.59 0.37 -6.14
C LYS A 203 28.68 -1.12 -6.49
N ALA A 204 29.04 -1.96 -5.53
CA ALA A 204 29.13 -3.41 -5.74
C ALA A 204 27.76 -4.02 -6.11
N LEU A 205 26.68 -3.60 -5.44
CA LEU A 205 25.32 -4.05 -5.75
C LEU A 205 24.83 -3.53 -7.09
N THR A 206 25.14 -2.28 -7.43
CA THR A 206 24.80 -1.71 -8.76
C THR A 206 25.49 -2.49 -9.87
N TYR A 207 26.80 -2.75 -9.73
CA TYR A 207 27.56 -3.54 -10.70
C TYR A 207 27.00 -4.97 -10.84
N TYR A 208 26.67 -5.62 -9.73
CA TYR A 208 26.03 -6.94 -9.76
C TYR A 208 24.69 -6.89 -10.50
N PHE A 209 23.87 -5.88 -10.23
CA PHE A 209 22.57 -5.71 -10.88
C PHE A 209 22.72 -5.49 -12.39
N GLU A 210 23.66 -4.62 -12.80
CA GLU A 210 23.95 -4.37 -14.23
C GLU A 210 24.39 -5.63 -14.95
N ASN A 211 25.27 -6.44 -14.34
CA ASN A 211 25.67 -7.72 -14.89
C ASN A 211 24.47 -8.68 -15.00
N LEU A 212 23.67 -8.78 -13.96
CA LEU A 212 22.52 -9.69 -13.94
C LEU A 212 21.54 -9.44 -15.08
N ILE A 213 21.28 -8.17 -15.43
CA ILE A 213 20.32 -7.82 -16.50
C ILE A 213 20.93 -7.77 -17.89
N ASN A 214 22.25 -7.64 -18.02
CA ASN A 214 22.92 -7.50 -19.31
C ASN A 214 23.62 -8.78 -19.79
N ASP A 215 24.03 -9.65 -18.87
CA ASP A 215 24.66 -10.92 -19.21
C ASP A 215 23.60 -11.94 -19.65
N VAL A 216 23.73 -12.47 -20.86
CA VAL A 216 22.83 -13.47 -21.43
C VAL A 216 22.89 -14.83 -20.75
N GLU A 217 23.97 -15.07 -20.01
CA GLU A 217 24.21 -16.31 -19.25
C GLU A 217 23.88 -16.17 -17.75
N SER A 218 23.38 -15.02 -17.31
CA SER A 218 23.03 -14.77 -15.90
C SER A 218 21.92 -15.65 -15.35
N GLY A 219 21.17 -16.35 -16.21
CA GLY A 219 20.01 -17.13 -15.84
C GLY A 219 18.76 -16.30 -15.57
N VAL A 220 18.85 -14.97 -15.66
CA VAL A 220 17.74 -14.05 -15.45
C VAL A 220 17.29 -13.44 -16.77
N ARG A 221 16.04 -13.65 -17.13
CA ARG A 221 15.46 -13.03 -18.32
C ARG A 221 15.35 -11.52 -18.14
N LYS A 222 15.50 -10.76 -19.24
CA LYS A 222 15.26 -9.30 -19.22
C LYS A 222 13.88 -9.02 -18.63
N PRO A 223 13.80 -8.24 -17.53
CA PRO A 223 12.55 -8.04 -16.83
C PRO A 223 11.60 -7.11 -17.61
N ALA A 224 10.30 -7.25 -17.36
CA ALA A 224 9.28 -6.30 -17.77
C ALA A 224 9.36 -5.02 -16.92
N ALA A 225 9.69 -5.16 -15.64
CA ALA A 225 9.83 -4.05 -14.71
C ALA A 225 10.82 -4.36 -13.59
N VAL A 226 11.34 -3.29 -13.02
CA VAL A 226 12.04 -3.28 -11.72
C VAL A 226 11.15 -2.55 -10.72
N LYS A 227 10.75 -3.24 -9.65
CA LYS A 227 9.86 -2.70 -8.61
C LYS A 227 10.60 -2.55 -7.30
N ILE A 228 11.08 -1.34 -7.03
CA ILE A 228 11.86 -1.06 -5.82
C ILE A 228 10.97 -1.18 -4.57
N GLY A 229 9.83 -0.56 -4.60
CA GLY A 229 8.93 -0.50 -3.46
C GLY A 229 9.32 0.56 -2.43
N ARG A 230 8.51 0.62 -1.37
CA ARG A 230 8.88 1.35 -0.18
C ARG A 230 9.80 0.45 0.64
N ALA A 231 11.06 0.78 0.71
CA ALA A 231 11.98 0.08 1.58
C ALA A 231 11.55 0.27 3.04
N HIS A 232 11.30 -0.82 3.74
CA HIS A 232 11.23 -0.79 5.19
C HIS A 232 12.67 -0.76 5.68
N VAL A 233 13.09 0.39 6.14
CA VAL A 233 14.39 0.59 6.78
C VAL A 233 14.30 0.17 8.24
#